data_1da7e493cd633456c11374bc9b28f33f
#
_entry.id   1da7e493cd633456c11374bc9b28f33f
#
_cell.length_a   1.000
_cell.length_b   1.000
_cell.length_c   1.000
_cell.angle_alpha   90.00
_cell.angle_beta   90.00
_cell.angle_gamma   90.00
#
_symmetry.space_group_name_H-M   'P 1'
#
loop_
_entity.id
_entity.type
_entity.pdbx_description
1 polymer ?
#
loop_
_entity_poly.entity_id
_entity_poly.type
_entity_poly.pdbx_seq_one_letter_code
_entity_poly.pdbx_strand_id
1 'polypeptide(L)'
;MKRALIILAILVFPLVSLLAEPIIFSGGSTSMHMQQGFETITLSEGATITSGSLRLEADTIVLTGESFRYATCSGSVSLYDEERGISLQSKNLYYDRQEELIIIDGYLELDDQINEVIASAFHLEFTLDDGVVLLQVQVQLFKHTDSGAMACKADSLRFNRESQMLNLEGNAIIDWDKDLYQAQRITVDLTTEAITMEGAIKGVVNG
;
A
#
# COMPACT_ATOMS: atom_id res chain seq x y z
N MET A 1 63.52 -29.11 -3.39
CA MET A 1 62.45 -28.88 -4.38
C MET A 1 61.13 -28.97 -3.65
N LYS A 2 60.53 -27.82 -3.27
CA LYS A 2 59.22 -27.73 -2.55
C LYS A 2 58.15 -27.48 -3.60
N ARG A 3 57.20 -28.42 -3.79
CA ARG A 3 56.04 -28.28 -4.67
C ARG A 3 54.96 -27.54 -3.89
N ALA A 4 54.64 -26.31 -4.30
CA ALA A 4 53.50 -25.54 -3.80
C ALA A 4 52.24 -26.07 -4.47
N LEU A 5 51.29 -26.55 -3.66
CA LEU A 5 49.97 -26.98 -4.08
C LEU A 5 49.01 -25.74 -4.01
N ILE A 6 48.67 -25.20 -5.16
CA ILE A 6 47.67 -24.09 -5.23
C ILE A 6 46.29 -24.75 -5.23
N ILE A 7 45.58 -24.59 -4.11
CA ILE A 7 44.14 -24.97 -3.99
C ILE A 7 43.31 -23.83 -4.55
N LEU A 8 42.78 -24.04 -5.74
CA LEU A 8 41.77 -23.12 -6.36
C LEU A 8 40.43 -23.37 -5.69
N ALA A 9 40.05 -22.50 -4.74
CA ALA A 9 38.71 -22.52 -4.14
C ALA A 9 37.74 -21.93 -5.13
N ILE A 10 36.95 -22.77 -5.80
CA ILE A 10 35.82 -22.34 -6.63
C ILE A 10 34.68 -21.92 -5.68
N LEU A 11 34.47 -20.60 -5.58
CA LEU A 11 33.36 -20.00 -4.85
C LEU A 11 32.07 -20.23 -5.68
N VAL A 12 31.34 -21.30 -5.37
CA VAL A 12 30.02 -21.54 -5.94
C VAL A 12 29.05 -20.58 -5.25
N PHE A 13 28.81 -19.43 -5.86
CA PHE A 13 27.69 -18.58 -5.49
C PHE A 13 26.40 -19.32 -5.88
N PRO A 14 25.48 -19.60 -4.94
CA PRO A 14 24.16 -20.07 -5.33
C PRO A 14 23.47 -18.93 -6.08
N LEU A 15 23.21 -19.12 -7.36
CA LEU A 15 22.31 -18.29 -8.14
C LEU A 15 20.90 -18.53 -7.57
N VAL A 16 20.50 -17.74 -6.58
CA VAL A 16 19.10 -17.67 -6.19
C VAL A 16 18.39 -16.98 -7.35
N SER A 17 17.85 -17.77 -8.27
CA SER A 17 16.90 -17.25 -9.25
C SER A 17 15.71 -16.72 -8.45
N LEU A 18 15.54 -15.40 -8.39
CA LEU A 18 14.27 -14.77 -8.04
C LEU A 18 13.27 -15.24 -9.11
N LEU A 19 12.61 -16.35 -8.85
CA LEU A 19 11.46 -16.76 -9.63
C LEU A 19 10.34 -15.77 -9.25
N ALA A 20 9.90 -14.97 -10.21
CA ALA A 20 8.72 -14.15 -10.03
C ALA A 20 7.56 -15.05 -9.55
N GLU A 21 6.84 -14.61 -8.54
CA GLU A 21 5.70 -15.38 -8.02
C GLU A 21 4.67 -15.63 -9.12
N PRO A 22 4.12 -16.85 -9.22
CA PRO A 22 3.13 -17.18 -10.24
C PRO A 22 1.86 -16.36 -10.03
N ILE A 23 1.23 -15.92 -11.13
CA ILE A 23 -0.09 -15.33 -11.11
C ILE A 23 -1.11 -16.45 -11.28
N ILE A 24 -1.98 -16.61 -10.30
CA ILE A 24 -3.17 -17.47 -10.41
C ILE A 24 -4.35 -16.55 -10.72
N PHE A 25 -5.15 -16.88 -11.73
CA PHE A 25 -6.28 -16.05 -12.12
C PHE A 25 -7.53 -16.87 -12.41
N SER A 26 -8.70 -16.25 -12.23
CA SER A 26 -10.00 -16.80 -12.59
C SER A 26 -10.97 -15.69 -12.97
N GLY A 27 -12.05 -16.03 -13.69
CA GLY A 27 -13.10 -15.10 -14.09
C GLY A 27 -14.20 -15.83 -14.86
N GLY A 28 -15.36 -15.23 -14.98
CA GLY A 28 -16.47 -15.77 -15.79
C GLY A 28 -16.16 -15.76 -17.29
N SER A 29 -15.35 -14.78 -17.75
CA SER A 29 -14.90 -14.69 -19.14
C SER A 29 -13.42 -14.30 -19.19
N THR A 30 -12.67 -14.88 -20.13
CA THR A 30 -11.23 -14.62 -20.30
C THR A 30 -10.91 -14.42 -21.78
N SER A 31 -10.21 -13.34 -22.11
CA SER A 31 -9.62 -13.09 -23.42
C SER A 31 -8.11 -12.95 -23.28
N MET A 32 -7.35 -13.65 -24.14
CA MET A 32 -5.88 -13.62 -24.13
C MET A 32 -5.34 -13.22 -25.48
N HIS A 33 -4.41 -12.26 -25.47
CA HIS A 33 -3.62 -11.87 -26.63
C HIS A 33 -2.14 -12.05 -26.28
N MET A 34 -1.48 -13.02 -26.96
CA MET A 34 -0.12 -13.47 -26.62
C MET A 34 0.87 -13.10 -27.72
N GLN A 35 0.86 -11.83 -28.16
CA GLN A 35 1.86 -11.31 -29.09
C GLN A 35 3.08 -10.85 -28.29
N GLN A 36 4.26 -11.36 -28.61
CA GLN A 36 5.50 -11.05 -27.89
C GLN A 36 5.70 -9.53 -27.72
N GLY A 37 5.86 -9.08 -26.47
CA GLY A 37 5.99 -7.68 -26.07
C GLY A 37 4.67 -6.91 -25.94
N PHE A 38 3.52 -7.55 -26.23
CA PHE A 38 2.17 -6.98 -26.10
C PHE A 38 1.20 -7.98 -25.49
N GLU A 39 1.69 -8.82 -24.59
CA GLU A 39 0.88 -9.81 -23.92
C GLU A 39 -0.22 -9.13 -23.09
N THR A 40 -1.44 -9.58 -23.26
CA THR A 40 -2.60 -9.06 -22.53
C THR A 40 -3.52 -10.21 -22.16
N ILE A 41 -3.94 -10.24 -20.87
CA ILE A 41 -5.03 -11.08 -20.40
C ILE A 41 -6.11 -10.17 -19.86
N THR A 42 -7.32 -10.29 -20.37
CA THR A 42 -8.50 -9.61 -19.84
C THR A 42 -9.42 -10.64 -19.21
N LEU A 43 -9.68 -10.45 -17.93
CA LEU A 43 -10.61 -11.24 -17.12
C LEU A 43 -11.84 -10.37 -16.84
N SER A 44 -13.04 -10.92 -16.97
CA SER A 44 -14.30 -10.22 -16.69
C SER A 44 -15.35 -11.15 -16.08
N GLU A 45 -16.48 -10.55 -15.69
CA GLU A 45 -17.59 -11.24 -15.02
C GLU A 45 -17.18 -11.84 -13.67
N GLY A 46 -16.58 -10.99 -12.81
CA GLY A 46 -16.06 -11.40 -11.51
C GLY A 46 -14.66 -11.98 -11.61
N ALA A 47 -13.69 -11.12 -11.89
CA ALA A 47 -12.28 -11.47 -12.03
C ALA A 47 -11.56 -11.55 -10.68
N THR A 48 -10.67 -12.52 -10.54
CA THR A 48 -9.79 -12.67 -9.38
C THR A 48 -8.37 -12.97 -9.88
N ILE A 49 -7.37 -12.32 -9.27
CA ILE A 49 -5.97 -12.71 -9.41
C ILE A 49 -5.36 -12.86 -8.01
N THR A 50 -4.41 -13.80 -7.90
CA THR A 50 -3.61 -14.01 -6.68
C THR A 50 -2.14 -14.10 -7.06
N SER A 51 -1.28 -13.40 -6.32
CA SER A 51 0.18 -13.43 -6.43
C SER A 51 0.77 -13.33 -5.02
N GLY A 52 1.38 -14.40 -4.54
CA GLY A 52 1.79 -14.49 -3.14
C GLY A 52 0.62 -14.35 -2.16
N SER A 53 0.77 -13.45 -1.19
CA SER A 53 -0.26 -13.12 -0.20
C SER A 53 -1.34 -12.17 -0.74
N LEU A 54 -1.07 -11.51 -1.88
CA LEU A 54 -1.94 -10.48 -2.44
C LEU A 54 -3.02 -11.11 -3.33
N ARG A 55 -4.28 -10.74 -3.06
CA ARG A 55 -5.46 -11.11 -3.83
C ARG A 55 -6.19 -9.87 -4.30
N LEU A 56 -6.44 -9.77 -5.61
CA LEU A 56 -7.25 -8.73 -6.24
C LEU A 56 -8.53 -9.34 -6.79
N GLU A 57 -9.65 -8.69 -6.52
CA GLU A 57 -10.98 -9.00 -7.07
C GLU A 57 -11.56 -7.75 -7.73
N ALA A 58 -12.21 -7.92 -8.89
CA ALA A 58 -12.86 -6.81 -9.60
C ALA A 58 -13.91 -7.33 -10.60
N ASP A 59 -14.75 -6.44 -11.14
CA ASP A 59 -15.62 -6.81 -12.25
C ASP A 59 -14.77 -7.14 -13.49
N THR A 60 -13.67 -6.39 -13.70
CA THR A 60 -12.71 -6.62 -14.79
C THR A 60 -11.30 -6.40 -14.31
N ILE A 61 -10.38 -7.30 -14.69
CA ILE A 61 -8.92 -7.16 -14.48
C ILE A 61 -8.23 -7.34 -15.82
N VAL A 62 -7.34 -6.40 -16.16
CA VAL A 62 -6.49 -6.44 -17.35
C VAL A 62 -5.05 -6.55 -16.92
N LEU A 63 -4.40 -7.65 -17.29
CA LEU A 63 -2.97 -7.90 -17.09
C LEU A 63 -2.22 -7.54 -18.36
N THR A 64 -1.17 -6.72 -18.26
CA THR A 64 -0.35 -6.25 -19.39
C THR A 64 1.13 -6.18 -19.04
N GLY A 65 1.94 -5.94 -20.07
CA GLY A 65 3.38 -5.77 -19.96
C GLY A 65 4.15 -7.07 -19.91
N GLU A 66 5.46 -6.96 -19.96
CA GLU A 66 6.34 -8.13 -19.89
C GLU A 66 6.11 -8.91 -18.59
N SER A 67 5.91 -10.22 -18.71
CA SER A 67 5.58 -11.11 -17.57
C SER A 67 4.33 -10.66 -16.79
N PHE A 68 3.40 -9.95 -17.46
CA PHE A 68 2.19 -9.41 -16.83
C PHE A 68 2.49 -8.52 -15.62
N ARG A 69 3.46 -7.61 -15.79
CA ARG A 69 3.92 -6.69 -14.75
C ARG A 69 2.77 -5.84 -14.20
N TYR A 70 1.86 -5.40 -15.05
CA TYR A 70 0.82 -4.44 -14.68
C TYR A 70 -0.55 -5.10 -14.58
N ALA A 71 -1.27 -4.83 -13.49
CA ALA A 71 -2.67 -5.17 -13.34
C ALA A 71 -3.50 -3.88 -13.23
N THR A 72 -4.51 -3.75 -14.09
CA THR A 72 -5.50 -2.67 -14.02
C THR A 72 -6.86 -3.29 -13.67
N CYS A 73 -7.42 -2.88 -12.54
CA CYS A 73 -8.70 -3.38 -12.03
C CYS A 73 -9.76 -2.30 -12.15
N SER A 74 -10.98 -2.69 -12.52
CA SER A 74 -12.13 -1.78 -12.63
C SER A 74 -13.43 -2.46 -12.24
N GLY A 75 -14.35 -1.63 -11.70
CA GLY A 75 -15.64 -2.05 -11.17
C GLY A 75 -15.63 -2.10 -9.65
N SER A 76 -16.16 -3.15 -9.04
CA SER A 76 -16.14 -3.37 -7.59
C SER A 76 -14.78 -3.97 -7.20
N VAL A 77 -13.78 -3.10 -6.99
CA VAL A 77 -12.42 -3.54 -6.72
C VAL A 77 -12.21 -3.78 -5.23
N SER A 78 -11.69 -4.96 -4.90
CA SER A 78 -11.20 -5.30 -3.56
C SER A 78 -9.79 -5.87 -3.65
N LEU A 79 -8.90 -5.41 -2.78
CA LEU A 79 -7.56 -5.96 -2.58
C LEU A 79 -7.45 -6.47 -1.16
N TYR A 80 -6.86 -7.63 -1.02
CA TYR A 80 -6.51 -8.24 0.26
C TYR A 80 -5.05 -8.69 0.25
N ASP A 81 -4.32 -8.36 1.28
CA ASP A 81 -2.99 -8.87 1.57
C ASP A 81 -2.98 -9.44 2.99
N GLU A 82 -3.07 -10.78 3.09
CA GLU A 82 -3.19 -11.46 4.39
C GLU A 82 -1.91 -11.31 5.21
N GLU A 83 -0.74 -11.30 4.57
CA GLU A 83 0.54 -11.19 5.27
C GLU A 83 0.74 -9.81 5.87
N ARG A 84 0.34 -8.77 5.13
CA ARG A 84 0.43 -7.38 5.57
C ARG A 84 -0.79 -6.92 6.37
N GLY A 85 -1.85 -7.74 6.45
CA GLY A 85 -3.09 -7.39 7.14
C GLY A 85 -3.82 -6.19 6.53
N ILE A 86 -3.73 -6.04 5.18
CA ILE A 86 -4.30 -4.90 4.44
C ILE A 86 -5.54 -5.33 3.68
N SER A 87 -6.57 -4.50 3.74
CA SER A 87 -7.66 -4.55 2.77
C SER A 87 -7.94 -3.17 2.18
N LEU A 88 -8.22 -3.12 0.87
CA LEU A 88 -8.55 -1.91 0.13
C LEU A 88 -9.83 -2.14 -0.66
N GLN A 89 -10.69 -1.12 -0.71
CA GLN A 89 -11.88 -1.11 -1.54
C GLN A 89 -11.92 0.16 -2.38
N SER A 90 -12.24 0.03 -3.68
CA SER A 90 -12.33 1.16 -4.60
C SER A 90 -13.15 0.81 -5.85
N LYS A 91 -13.21 1.74 -6.83
CA LYS A 91 -13.81 1.48 -8.16
C LYS A 91 -12.77 1.19 -9.24
N ASN A 92 -11.53 1.55 -9.01
CA ASN A 92 -10.41 1.28 -9.90
C ASN A 92 -9.14 1.11 -9.06
N LEU A 93 -8.17 0.37 -9.60
CA LEU A 93 -6.88 0.16 -8.98
C LEU A 93 -5.88 -0.19 -10.08
N TYR A 94 -4.71 0.43 -10.01
CA TYR A 94 -3.53 0.06 -10.78
C TYR A 94 -2.49 -0.56 -9.85
N TYR A 95 -1.88 -1.67 -10.26
CA TYR A 95 -0.83 -2.36 -9.53
C TYR A 95 0.36 -2.65 -10.45
N ASP A 96 1.53 -2.11 -10.10
CA ASP A 96 2.81 -2.50 -10.67
C ASP A 96 3.44 -3.58 -9.79
N ARG A 97 3.46 -4.81 -10.28
CA ARG A 97 3.96 -5.99 -9.54
C ARG A 97 5.46 -5.95 -9.31
N GLN A 98 6.22 -5.28 -10.18
CA GLN A 98 7.67 -5.21 -10.06
C GLN A 98 8.11 -4.18 -9.03
N GLU A 99 7.42 -3.04 -8.98
CA GLU A 99 7.68 -1.98 -8.00
C GLU A 99 6.85 -2.17 -6.71
N GLU A 100 6.03 -3.22 -6.64
CA GLU A 100 5.06 -3.44 -5.55
C GLU A 100 4.24 -2.18 -5.23
N LEU A 101 3.87 -1.41 -6.25
CA LEU A 101 3.20 -0.13 -6.14
C LEU A 101 1.72 -0.24 -6.52
N ILE A 102 0.87 0.16 -5.59
CA ILE A 102 -0.58 0.30 -5.80
C ILE A 102 -0.91 1.78 -5.95
N ILE A 103 -1.70 2.11 -6.98
CA ILE A 103 -2.25 3.46 -7.19
C ILE A 103 -3.76 3.35 -7.35
N ILE A 104 -4.47 4.23 -6.65
CA ILE A 104 -5.92 4.38 -6.76
C ILE A 104 -6.24 5.87 -7.00
N ASP A 105 -6.96 6.16 -8.08
CA ASP A 105 -7.54 7.47 -8.37
C ASP A 105 -9.06 7.38 -8.23
N GLY A 106 -9.62 8.05 -7.24
CA GLY A 106 -11.03 8.02 -6.86
C GLY A 106 -11.22 7.57 -5.43
N TYR A 107 -12.47 7.57 -4.96
CA TYR A 107 -12.77 7.19 -3.58
C TYR A 107 -12.26 5.79 -3.24
N LEU A 108 -11.61 5.68 -2.09
CA LEU A 108 -11.10 4.43 -1.55
C LEU A 108 -11.34 4.34 -0.04
N GLU A 109 -11.40 3.12 0.44
CA GLU A 109 -11.34 2.75 1.85
C GLU A 109 -10.17 1.79 2.07
N LEU A 110 -9.36 2.06 3.08
CA LEU A 110 -8.21 1.26 3.53
C LEU A 110 -8.46 0.78 4.95
N ASP A 111 -8.28 -0.51 5.19
CA ASP A 111 -8.24 -1.12 6.52
C ASP A 111 -6.88 -1.81 6.70
N ASP A 112 -6.07 -1.32 7.63
CA ASP A 112 -4.79 -1.88 8.06
C ASP A 112 -4.98 -2.50 9.46
N GLN A 113 -5.27 -3.77 9.50
CA GLN A 113 -5.60 -4.51 10.72
C GLN A 113 -4.42 -4.63 11.68
N ILE A 114 -3.19 -4.73 11.15
CA ILE A 114 -1.98 -4.84 11.96
C ILE A 114 -1.70 -3.54 12.71
N ASN A 115 -1.93 -2.40 12.04
CA ASN A 115 -1.70 -1.09 12.63
C ASN A 115 -2.96 -0.47 13.24
N GLU A 116 -4.10 -1.16 13.21
CA GLU A 116 -5.39 -0.67 13.71
C GLU A 116 -5.77 0.69 13.09
N VAL A 117 -5.58 0.82 11.77
CA VAL A 117 -5.85 2.03 10.99
C VAL A 117 -6.97 1.78 10.01
N ILE A 118 -7.98 2.64 10.04
CA ILE A 118 -8.99 2.74 8.98
C ILE A 118 -8.86 4.12 8.34
N ALA A 119 -8.78 4.17 7.02
CA ALA A 119 -8.64 5.44 6.31
C ALA A 119 -9.51 5.50 5.05
N SER A 120 -9.82 6.73 4.63
CA SER A 120 -10.47 7.00 3.36
C SER A 120 -9.87 8.24 2.70
N ALA A 121 -9.84 8.25 1.37
CA ALA A 121 -9.30 9.35 0.56
C ALA A 121 -9.86 9.27 -0.87
N PHE A 122 -9.39 10.18 -1.73
CA PHE A 122 -9.68 10.14 -3.17
C PHE A 122 -8.45 9.87 -4.04
N HIS A 123 -7.28 9.71 -3.43
CA HIS A 123 -6.07 9.23 -4.10
C HIS A 123 -5.21 8.45 -3.11
N LEU A 124 -4.61 7.36 -3.57
CA LEU A 124 -3.67 6.55 -2.82
C LEU A 124 -2.49 6.16 -3.70
N GLU A 125 -1.29 6.29 -3.13
CA GLU A 125 -0.08 5.57 -3.57
C GLU A 125 0.40 4.73 -2.39
N PHE A 126 0.55 3.43 -2.59
CA PHE A 126 1.02 2.51 -1.56
C PHE A 126 2.15 1.65 -2.10
N THR A 127 3.36 1.84 -1.58
CA THR A 127 4.52 0.99 -1.84
C THR A 127 4.53 -0.11 -0.78
N LEU A 128 4.23 -1.34 -1.20
CA LEU A 128 4.05 -2.49 -0.31
C LEU A 128 5.38 -2.90 0.35
N ASP A 129 6.49 -2.84 -0.39
CA ASP A 129 7.83 -3.21 0.11
C ASP A 129 8.29 -2.25 1.23
N ASP A 130 8.17 -0.95 1.02
CA ASP A 130 8.56 0.07 2.00
C ASP A 130 7.53 0.28 3.12
N GLY A 131 6.34 -0.29 3.00
CA GLY A 131 5.23 -0.07 3.93
C GLY A 131 4.75 1.38 3.99
N VAL A 132 4.94 2.16 2.90
CA VAL A 132 4.60 3.58 2.87
C VAL A 132 3.27 3.81 2.15
N VAL A 133 2.31 4.39 2.88
CA VAL A 133 0.99 4.80 2.39
C VAL A 133 0.95 6.31 2.26
N LEU A 134 0.68 6.82 1.06
CA LEU A 134 0.35 8.22 0.79
C LEU A 134 -1.13 8.32 0.41
N LEU A 135 -1.89 9.07 1.19
CA LEU A 135 -3.29 9.39 0.95
C LEU A 135 -3.42 10.87 0.62
N GLN A 136 -4.22 11.22 -0.37
CA GLN A 136 -4.45 12.61 -0.75
C GLN A 136 -5.92 12.85 -1.07
N VAL A 137 -6.31 14.12 -0.95
CA VAL A 137 -7.65 14.64 -1.23
C VAL A 137 -8.69 14.13 -0.24
N GLN A 138 -9.13 15.01 0.65
CA GLN A 138 -10.16 14.75 1.66
C GLN A 138 -9.82 13.55 2.56
N VAL A 139 -8.57 13.47 2.99
CA VAL A 139 -8.09 12.35 3.81
C VAL A 139 -8.76 12.34 5.16
N GLN A 140 -9.25 11.17 5.55
CA GLN A 140 -9.70 10.86 6.90
C GLN A 140 -8.98 9.58 7.34
N LEU A 141 -8.47 9.58 8.56
CA LEU A 141 -7.84 8.41 9.17
C LEU A 141 -8.33 8.28 10.61
N PHE A 142 -8.63 7.07 11.00
CA PHE A 142 -8.96 6.69 12.37
C PHE A 142 -7.98 5.60 12.83
N LYS A 143 -7.47 5.74 14.06
CA LYS A 143 -6.58 4.77 14.69
C LYS A 143 -6.91 4.64 16.16
N HIS A 144 -6.85 3.41 16.69
CA HIS A 144 -6.76 3.18 18.12
C HIS A 144 -5.31 3.28 18.58
N THR A 145 -5.09 4.03 19.67
CA THR A 145 -3.78 4.15 20.36
C THR A 145 -3.94 3.80 21.82
N ASP A 146 -2.83 3.63 22.54
CA ASP A 146 -2.85 3.35 23.98
C ASP A 146 -3.51 4.48 24.78
N SER A 147 -3.38 5.73 24.32
CA SER A 147 -3.98 6.91 24.93
C SER A 147 -5.43 7.18 24.48
N GLY A 148 -6.00 6.37 23.59
CA GLY A 148 -7.38 6.50 23.16
C GLY A 148 -7.56 6.57 21.64
N ALA A 149 -8.78 6.90 21.22
CA ALA A 149 -9.10 7.01 19.80
C ALA A 149 -8.54 8.29 19.20
N MET A 150 -7.88 8.18 18.05
CA MET A 150 -7.33 9.29 17.28
C MET A 150 -8.05 9.37 15.92
N ALA A 151 -8.59 10.53 15.59
CA ALA A 151 -9.19 10.82 14.29
C ALA A 151 -8.43 11.98 13.62
N CYS A 152 -7.97 11.74 12.38
CA CYS A 152 -7.19 12.69 11.61
C CYS A 152 -7.93 13.14 10.36
N LYS A 153 -7.71 14.41 9.95
CA LYS A 153 -8.13 14.96 8.66
C LYS A 153 -7.01 15.80 8.08
N ALA A 154 -6.79 15.73 6.77
CA ALA A 154 -5.80 16.56 6.07
C ALA A 154 -6.10 16.60 4.56
N ASP A 155 -5.39 17.47 3.83
CA ASP A 155 -5.39 17.43 2.37
C ASP A 155 -4.49 16.29 1.86
N SER A 156 -3.39 16.00 2.59
CA SER A 156 -2.47 14.89 2.33
C SER A 156 -2.01 14.26 3.65
N LEU A 157 -1.82 12.95 3.65
CA LEU A 157 -1.35 12.17 4.79
C LEU A 157 -0.38 11.09 4.28
N ARG A 158 0.82 11.06 4.90
CA ARG A 158 1.81 10.01 4.68
C ARG A 158 1.97 9.20 5.95
N PHE A 159 1.73 7.90 5.86
CA PHE A 159 1.94 6.95 6.94
C PHE A 159 3.04 5.96 6.56
N ASN A 160 4.08 5.89 7.37
CA ASN A 160 5.09 4.85 7.27
C ASN A 160 4.78 3.79 8.33
N ARG A 161 4.39 2.60 7.88
CA ARG A 161 3.93 1.49 8.71
C ARG A 161 5.05 0.89 9.56
N GLU A 162 6.29 0.91 9.09
CA GLU A 162 7.44 0.36 9.82
C GLU A 162 7.90 1.29 10.94
N SER A 163 8.11 2.57 10.61
CA SER A 163 8.57 3.56 11.58
C SER A 163 7.45 4.13 12.46
N GLN A 164 6.20 3.79 12.17
CA GLN A 164 5.00 4.30 12.84
C GLN A 164 4.90 5.83 12.83
N MET A 165 5.45 6.46 11.77
CA MET A 165 5.42 7.90 11.58
C MET A 165 4.25 8.33 10.71
N LEU A 166 3.45 9.27 11.22
CA LEU A 166 2.31 9.86 10.54
C LEU A 166 2.57 11.34 10.27
N ASN A 167 2.50 11.75 9.00
CA ASN A 167 2.67 13.13 8.59
C ASN A 167 1.39 13.61 7.89
N LEU A 168 0.79 14.67 8.42
CA LEU A 168 -0.39 15.33 7.87
C LEU A 168 0.01 16.69 7.30
N GLU A 169 -0.45 16.99 6.09
CA GLU A 169 -0.17 18.27 5.42
C GLU A 169 -1.45 18.87 4.84
N GLY A 170 -1.59 20.18 4.98
CA GLY A 170 -2.72 20.96 4.50
C GLY A 170 -3.97 20.76 5.35
N ASN A 171 -4.42 21.83 6.03
CA ASN A 171 -5.60 21.81 6.90
C ASN A 171 -5.60 20.64 7.90
N ALA A 172 -4.42 20.32 8.44
CA ALA A 172 -4.23 19.17 9.31
C ALA A 172 -4.97 19.36 10.64
N ILE A 173 -5.77 18.35 11.00
CA ILE A 173 -6.56 18.30 12.23
C ILE A 173 -6.38 16.92 12.83
N ILE A 174 -6.12 16.87 14.15
CA ILE A 174 -6.15 15.65 14.94
C ILE A 174 -7.09 15.88 16.13
N ASP A 175 -8.06 15.00 16.27
CA ASP A 175 -8.90 14.84 17.47
C ASP A 175 -8.41 13.57 18.17
N TRP A 176 -7.80 13.71 19.36
CA TRP A 176 -7.20 12.61 20.08
C TRP A 176 -7.58 12.67 21.55
N ASP A 177 -8.37 11.69 22.01
CA ASP A 177 -8.87 11.58 23.38
C ASP A 177 -9.44 12.90 23.95
N LYS A 178 -10.28 13.59 23.17
CA LYS A 178 -10.90 14.91 23.44
C LYS A 178 -9.99 16.11 23.28
N ASP A 179 -8.69 15.93 22.99
CA ASP A 179 -7.78 17.00 22.65
C ASP A 179 -7.86 17.30 21.17
N LEU A 180 -7.83 18.57 20.79
CA LEU A 180 -7.90 19.01 19.40
C LEU A 180 -6.64 19.74 19.00
N TYR A 181 -5.99 19.29 17.94
CA TYR A 181 -4.78 19.88 17.38
C TYR A 181 -5.03 20.28 15.92
N GLN A 182 -4.67 21.51 15.56
CA GLN A 182 -4.80 22.04 14.20
C GLN A 182 -3.52 22.78 13.80
N ALA A 183 -3.02 22.52 12.59
CA ALA A 183 -1.84 23.19 12.05
C ALA A 183 -1.82 23.08 10.52
N GLN A 184 -0.83 23.70 9.88
CA GLN A 184 -0.54 23.46 8.46
C GLN A 184 0.08 22.08 8.25
N ARG A 185 0.97 21.67 9.16
CA ARG A 185 1.58 20.35 9.21
C ARG A 185 1.53 19.81 10.63
N ILE A 186 1.21 18.53 10.75
CA ILE A 186 1.30 17.80 12.01
C ILE A 186 2.06 16.51 11.74
N THR A 187 3.08 16.24 12.54
CA THR A 187 3.81 14.97 12.55
C THR A 187 3.54 14.26 13.86
N VAL A 188 3.19 13.00 13.79
CA VAL A 188 2.96 12.14 14.96
C VAL A 188 3.90 10.95 14.90
N ASP A 189 4.66 10.73 15.95
CA ASP A 189 5.32 9.46 16.24
C ASP A 189 4.33 8.61 17.03
N LEU A 190 3.74 7.60 16.40
CA LEU A 190 2.72 6.74 16.99
C LEU A 190 3.28 5.77 18.04
N THR A 191 4.61 5.56 18.06
CA THR A 191 5.26 4.72 19.07
C THR A 191 5.43 5.44 20.41
N THR A 192 5.78 6.73 20.34
CA THR A 192 6.00 7.57 21.52
C THR A 192 4.84 8.50 21.82
N GLU A 193 3.84 8.55 20.94
CA GLU A 193 2.70 9.47 20.97
C GLU A 193 3.11 10.95 20.96
N ALA A 194 4.30 11.26 20.45
CA ALA A 194 4.80 12.62 20.35
C ALA A 194 4.22 13.34 19.14
N ILE A 195 3.69 14.56 19.36
CA ILE A 195 3.13 15.43 18.31
C ILE A 195 4.04 16.64 18.09
N THR A 196 4.35 16.90 16.83
CA THR A 196 5.01 18.13 16.39
C THR A 196 4.11 18.87 15.43
N MET A 197 3.95 20.19 15.60
CA MET A 197 3.08 21.01 14.77
C MET A 197 3.84 22.19 14.18
N GLU A 198 3.53 22.52 12.92
CA GLU A 198 4.11 23.66 12.20
C GLU A 198 3.03 24.46 11.45
N GLY A 199 3.12 25.79 11.53
CA GLY A 199 2.27 26.75 10.80
C GLY A 199 0.83 26.82 11.28
N ALA A 200 0.35 28.04 11.59
CA ALA A 200 -1.02 28.35 12.00
C ALA A 200 -1.58 27.44 13.14
N ILE A 201 -0.75 27.21 14.17
CA ILE A 201 -1.03 26.27 15.24
C ILE A 201 -2.21 26.74 16.10
N LYS A 202 -3.16 25.82 16.34
CA LYS A 202 -4.24 25.94 17.33
C LYS A 202 -4.37 24.64 18.07
N GLY A 203 -4.69 24.69 19.37
CA GLY A 203 -4.92 23.49 20.15
C GLY A 203 -5.88 23.76 21.30
N VAL A 204 -6.63 22.71 21.69
CA VAL A 204 -7.43 22.65 22.91
C VAL A 204 -7.03 21.35 23.61
N VAL A 205 -6.57 21.47 24.85
CA VAL A 205 -6.21 20.33 25.71
C VAL A 205 -7.17 20.30 26.88
N ASN A 206 -7.88 19.19 27.04
CA ASN A 206 -8.86 18.99 28.09
C ASN A 206 -8.20 18.06 29.14
N GLY A 207 -7.83 18.63 30.27
CA GLY A 207 -7.23 17.88 31.38
C GLY A 207 -8.23 17.11 32.22
#